data_369a225ae6b526930aaa8e7b4db6563e
#
_entry.id   369a225ae6b526930aaa8e7b4db6563e
#
_cell.length_a   1.000
_cell.length_b   1.000
_cell.length_c   1.000
_cell.angle_alpha   90.00
_cell.angle_beta   90.00
_cell.angle_gamma   90.00
#
_symmetry.space_group_name_H-M   'P 1'
#
loop_
_entity.id
_entity.type
_entity.pdbx_description
1 polymer ?
#
loop_
_entity_poly.entity_id
_entity_poly.type
_entity_poly.pdbx_seq_one_letter_code
_entity_poly.pdbx_strand_id
1 'polypeptide(L)'
;MARSITKNKFFVLILLILSGEFIYFLPYVLSRVFRPTFLDVFQLTNFQLGSLFSVYGIVALLSYVYGGIITDKFSPRKLMSSALFLTALGGIVLSTYPSFSTLKILYGYWGFTSVFLFWGAMIKATRVWGGDNNQGKAFGFLDGGR
;
A
#
# COMPACT_ATOMS: atom_id res chain seq x y z
N MET A 1 13.72 15.21 28.78
CA MET A 1 12.62 14.28 28.48
C MET A 1 11.82 14.65 27.23
N ALA A 2 11.42 15.91 27.04
CA ALA A 2 10.68 16.38 25.85
C ALA A 2 11.38 16.14 24.50
N ARG A 3 12.71 16.27 24.44
CA ARG A 3 13.50 16.10 23.19
C ARG A 3 13.54 14.65 22.65
N SER A 4 13.37 13.65 23.51
CA SER A 4 13.30 12.23 23.14
C SER A 4 11.91 11.88 22.57
N ILE A 5 10.85 12.44 23.13
CA ILE A 5 9.47 12.21 22.68
C ILE A 5 9.26 12.79 21.29
N THR A 6 9.84 13.96 21.00
CA THR A 6 9.74 14.62 19.69
C THR A 6 10.51 13.84 18.60
N LYS A 7 11.70 13.30 18.91
CA LYS A 7 12.46 12.45 17.99
C LYS A 7 11.70 11.17 17.63
N ASN A 8 11.07 10.52 18.59
CA ASN A 8 10.28 9.31 18.33
C ASN A 8 9.04 9.60 17.46
N LYS A 9 8.37 10.74 17.66
CA LYS A 9 7.21 11.13 16.83
C LYS A 9 7.62 11.39 15.37
N PHE A 10 8.71 12.11 15.14
CA PHE A 10 9.21 12.37 13.79
C PHE A 10 9.65 11.08 13.08
N PHE A 11 10.33 10.19 13.78
CA PHE A 11 10.71 8.89 13.24
C PHE A 11 9.50 8.04 12.84
N VAL A 12 8.46 8.01 13.67
CA VAL A 12 7.20 7.31 13.34
C VAL A 12 6.53 7.91 12.09
N LEU A 13 6.54 9.23 11.93
CA LEU A 13 6.02 9.88 10.73
C LEU A 13 6.77 9.45 9.46
N ILE A 14 8.10 9.43 9.50
CA ILE A 14 8.91 8.96 8.37
C ILE A 14 8.58 7.51 8.03
N LEU A 15 8.44 6.64 9.03
CA LEU A 15 8.05 5.25 8.81
C LEU A 15 6.65 5.11 8.19
N LEU A 16 5.70 5.97 8.58
CA LEU A 16 4.36 6.00 7.99
C LEU A 16 4.41 6.41 6.51
N ILE A 17 5.16 7.47 6.19
CA ILE A 17 5.37 7.93 4.81
C ILE A 17 6.02 6.83 3.97
N LEU A 18 7.16 6.31 4.41
CA LEU A 18 7.89 5.26 3.68
C LEU A 18 7.03 4.00 3.49
N SER A 19 6.31 3.56 4.51
CA SER A 19 5.44 2.39 4.38
C SER A 19 4.30 2.63 3.39
N GLY A 20 3.76 3.86 3.33
CA GLY A 20 2.76 4.28 2.36
C GLY A 20 3.27 4.28 0.91
N GLU A 21 4.54 4.61 0.69
CA GLU A 21 5.17 4.53 -0.63
C GLU A 21 5.48 3.07 -1.01
N PHE A 22 6.11 2.32 -0.11
CA PHE A 22 6.52 0.94 -0.40
C PHE A 22 5.37 -0.01 -0.68
N ILE A 23 4.20 0.18 -0.05
CA ILE A 23 3.04 -0.69 -0.29
C ILE A 23 2.54 -0.60 -1.74
N TYR A 24 2.67 0.57 -2.39
CA TYR A 24 2.25 0.82 -3.76
C TYR A 24 3.38 0.66 -4.79
N PHE A 25 4.61 0.46 -4.34
CA PHE A 25 5.76 0.38 -5.25
C PHE A 25 5.61 -0.74 -6.29
N LEU A 26 5.35 -1.97 -5.86
CA LEU A 26 5.19 -3.13 -6.74
C LEU A 26 3.94 -3.04 -7.63
N PRO A 27 2.73 -2.80 -7.07
CA PRO A 27 1.51 -2.82 -7.88
C PRO A 27 1.34 -1.60 -8.79
N TYR A 28 1.93 -0.46 -8.43
CA TYR A 28 1.68 0.79 -9.16
C TYR A 28 2.93 1.43 -9.73
N VAL A 29 3.92 1.76 -8.89
CA VAL A 29 5.05 2.58 -9.30
C VAL A 29 5.85 1.85 -10.38
N LEU A 30 6.14 0.57 -10.17
CA LEU A 30 6.92 -0.24 -11.09
C LEU A 30 6.30 -0.26 -12.50
N SER A 31 5.03 -0.59 -12.59
CA SER A 31 4.34 -0.73 -13.88
C SER A 31 3.92 0.60 -14.54
N ARG A 32 3.94 1.72 -13.81
CA ARG A 32 3.65 3.05 -14.36
C ARG A 32 4.91 3.80 -14.77
N VAL A 33 5.91 3.82 -13.92
CA VAL A 33 7.18 4.55 -14.17
C VAL A 33 7.99 3.83 -15.23
N PHE A 34 8.09 2.50 -15.14
CA PHE A 34 8.83 1.68 -16.11
C PHE A 34 7.89 0.98 -17.11
N ARG A 35 6.81 1.67 -17.51
CA ARG A 35 5.76 1.09 -18.35
C ARG A 35 6.26 0.44 -19.62
N PRO A 36 7.12 1.06 -20.46
CA PRO A 36 7.61 0.41 -21.67
C PRO A 36 8.33 -0.90 -21.38
N THR A 37 9.26 -0.88 -20.42
CA THR A 37 10.02 -2.06 -19.98
C THR A 37 9.10 -3.14 -19.41
N PHE A 38 8.10 -2.75 -18.62
CA PHE A 38 7.15 -3.69 -18.02
C PHE A 38 6.31 -4.39 -19.08
N LEU A 39 5.81 -3.65 -20.09
CA LEU A 39 5.08 -4.22 -21.22
C LEU A 39 5.93 -5.18 -22.04
N ASP A 40 7.17 -4.81 -22.30
CA ASP A 40 8.11 -5.63 -23.08
C ASP A 40 8.49 -6.92 -22.34
N VAL A 41 8.90 -6.82 -21.09
CA VAL A 41 9.32 -7.96 -20.25
C VAL A 41 8.20 -8.99 -20.08
N PHE A 42 6.99 -8.55 -19.85
CA PHE A 42 5.82 -9.43 -19.62
C PHE A 42 5.03 -9.70 -20.91
N GLN A 43 5.50 -9.20 -22.07
CA GLN A 43 4.84 -9.34 -23.38
C GLN A 43 3.36 -8.93 -23.34
N LEU A 44 3.08 -7.78 -22.70
CA LEU A 44 1.72 -7.28 -22.49
C LEU A 44 1.38 -6.15 -23.47
N THR A 45 0.13 -6.13 -23.88
CA THR A 45 -0.47 -4.95 -24.53
C THR A 45 -0.88 -3.90 -23.49
N ASN A 46 -1.06 -2.66 -23.94
CA ASN A 46 -1.62 -1.59 -23.08
C ASN A 46 -3.00 -1.94 -22.50
N PHE A 47 -3.81 -2.64 -23.29
CA PHE A 47 -5.14 -3.11 -22.85
C PHE A 47 -5.00 -4.15 -21.72
N GLN A 48 -4.08 -5.08 -21.86
CA GLN A 48 -3.82 -6.08 -20.83
C GLN A 48 -3.32 -5.43 -19.53
N LEU A 49 -2.40 -4.48 -19.61
CA LEU A 49 -1.97 -3.73 -18.42
C LEU A 49 -3.13 -2.98 -17.77
N GLY A 50 -3.98 -2.33 -18.56
CA GLY A 50 -5.21 -1.69 -18.07
C GLY A 50 -6.15 -2.67 -17.35
N SER A 51 -6.26 -3.91 -17.88
CA SER A 51 -7.07 -4.95 -17.23
C SER A 51 -6.50 -5.42 -15.88
N LEU A 52 -5.16 -5.43 -15.71
CA LEU A 52 -4.53 -5.70 -14.41
C LEU A 52 -4.92 -4.64 -13.38
N PHE A 53 -4.85 -3.36 -13.75
CA PHE A 53 -5.30 -2.27 -12.89
C PHE A 53 -6.80 -2.31 -12.58
N SER A 54 -7.62 -2.77 -13.53
CA SER A 54 -9.06 -2.96 -13.30
C SER A 54 -9.33 -4.04 -12.26
N VAL A 55 -8.64 -5.18 -12.34
CA VAL A 55 -8.74 -6.24 -11.33
C VAL A 55 -8.30 -5.75 -9.96
N TYR A 56 -7.14 -5.05 -9.89
CA TYR A 56 -6.69 -4.40 -8.68
C TYR A 56 -7.77 -3.48 -8.11
N GLY A 57 -8.33 -2.58 -8.92
CA GLY A 57 -9.33 -1.58 -8.50
C GLY A 57 -10.61 -2.21 -7.98
N ILE A 58 -11.12 -3.27 -8.62
CA ILE A 58 -12.32 -3.98 -8.18
C ILE A 58 -12.09 -4.62 -6.80
N VAL A 59 -10.97 -5.33 -6.63
CA VAL A 59 -10.64 -5.95 -5.34
C VAL A 59 -10.38 -4.88 -4.28
N ALA A 60 -9.70 -3.79 -4.62
CA ALA A 60 -9.46 -2.66 -3.73
C ALA A 60 -10.79 -2.01 -3.26
N LEU A 61 -11.74 -1.82 -4.17
CA LEU A 61 -13.06 -1.27 -3.84
C LEU A 61 -13.80 -2.15 -2.83
N LEU A 62 -13.86 -3.46 -3.08
CA LEU A 62 -14.46 -4.41 -2.14
C LEU A 62 -13.73 -4.43 -0.80
N SER A 63 -12.41 -4.41 -0.86
CA SER A 63 -11.54 -4.36 0.33
C SER A 63 -11.75 -3.10 1.17
N TYR A 64 -12.01 -1.97 0.53
CA TYR A 64 -12.26 -0.70 1.22
C TYR A 64 -13.52 -0.75 2.08
N VAL A 65 -14.59 -1.37 1.57
CA VAL A 65 -15.87 -1.51 2.29
C VAL A 65 -15.71 -2.34 3.58
N TYR A 66 -14.96 -3.44 3.52
CA TYR A 66 -14.82 -4.37 4.64
C TYR A 66 -13.56 -4.12 5.51
N GLY A 67 -12.56 -3.43 4.99
CA GLY A 67 -11.26 -3.20 5.66
C GLY A 67 -11.37 -2.41 6.97
N GLY A 68 -12.37 -1.54 7.11
CA GLY A 68 -12.63 -0.79 8.34
C GLY A 68 -12.84 -1.70 9.55
N ILE A 69 -13.61 -2.79 9.39
CA ILE A 69 -13.91 -3.73 10.47
C ILE A 69 -12.65 -4.41 11.03
N ILE A 70 -11.72 -4.76 10.15
CA ILE A 70 -10.44 -5.37 10.54
C ILE A 70 -9.54 -4.36 11.24
N THR A 71 -9.53 -3.13 10.75
CA THR A 71 -8.73 -2.04 11.33
C THR A 71 -9.15 -1.72 12.76
N ASP A 72 -10.44 -1.88 13.09
CA ASP A 72 -10.92 -1.65 14.45
C ASP A 72 -10.48 -2.74 15.43
N LYS A 73 -10.43 -3.99 14.97
CA LYS A 73 -10.09 -5.16 15.80
C LYS A 73 -8.60 -5.32 16.07
N PHE A 74 -7.74 -4.90 15.13
CA PHE A 74 -6.31 -5.15 15.21
C PHE A 74 -5.50 -3.85 15.34
N SER A 75 -4.28 -3.97 15.87
CA SER A 75 -3.39 -2.82 15.98
C SER A 75 -2.86 -2.41 14.59
N PRO A 76 -2.78 -1.11 14.28
CA PRO A 76 -2.28 -0.61 13.00
C PRO A 76 -0.89 -1.16 12.64
N ARG A 77 -0.01 -1.25 13.64
CA ARG A 77 1.35 -1.78 13.44
C ARG A 77 1.34 -3.20 12.88
N LYS A 78 0.53 -4.10 13.45
CA LYS A 78 0.45 -5.49 13.00
C LYS A 78 -0.12 -5.58 11.58
N LEU A 79 -1.20 -4.84 11.30
CA LEU A 79 -1.84 -4.83 9.99
C LEU A 79 -0.90 -4.28 8.90
N MET A 80 -0.25 -3.14 9.15
CA MET A 80 0.68 -2.54 8.19
C MET A 80 1.89 -3.44 7.94
N SER A 81 2.48 -4.03 8.98
CA SER A 81 3.63 -4.94 8.83
C SER A 81 3.25 -6.20 8.05
N SER A 82 2.10 -6.82 8.36
CA SER A 82 1.63 -7.99 7.61
C SER A 82 1.28 -7.64 6.16
N ALA A 83 0.68 -6.48 5.91
CA ALA A 83 0.38 -6.02 4.56
C ALA A 83 1.64 -5.83 3.71
N LEU A 84 2.65 -5.16 4.25
CA LEU A 84 3.94 -4.98 3.57
C LEU A 84 4.63 -6.31 3.29
N PHE A 85 4.66 -7.21 4.29
CA PHE A 85 5.24 -8.54 4.13
C PHE A 85 4.52 -9.35 3.04
N LEU A 86 3.19 -9.40 3.08
CA LEU A 86 2.39 -10.10 2.07
C LEU A 86 2.57 -9.47 0.67
N THR A 87 2.58 -8.14 0.57
CA THR A 87 2.84 -7.47 -0.71
C THR A 87 4.21 -7.81 -1.28
N ALA A 88 5.23 -7.89 -0.43
CA ALA A 88 6.58 -8.30 -0.81
C ALA A 88 6.64 -9.76 -1.31
N LEU A 89 5.88 -10.68 -0.71
CA LEU A 89 5.74 -12.05 -1.22
C LEU A 89 5.18 -12.08 -2.65
N GLY A 90 4.23 -11.19 -2.97
CA GLY A 90 3.77 -11.00 -4.35
C GLY A 90 4.89 -10.56 -5.31
N GLY A 91 5.86 -9.80 -4.82
CA GLY A 91 7.06 -9.43 -5.58
C GLY A 91 7.93 -10.63 -5.97
N ILE A 92 8.00 -11.66 -5.10
CA ILE A 92 8.69 -12.92 -5.43
C ILE A 92 7.98 -13.62 -6.59
N VAL A 93 6.65 -13.66 -6.58
CA VAL A 93 5.88 -14.21 -7.69
C VAL A 93 6.10 -13.39 -8.97
N LEU A 94 6.12 -12.06 -8.88
CA LEU A 94 6.41 -11.20 -10.04
C LEU A 94 7.78 -11.50 -10.66
N SER A 95 8.80 -11.77 -9.84
CA SER A 95 10.17 -12.04 -10.28
C SER A 95 10.31 -13.36 -11.06
N THR A 96 9.32 -14.23 -11.03
CA THR A 96 9.27 -15.46 -11.85
C THR A 96 8.75 -15.23 -13.26
N TYR A 97 8.51 -13.98 -13.66
CA TYR A 97 7.94 -13.62 -14.96
C TYR A 97 6.64 -14.38 -15.29
N PRO A 98 5.62 -14.26 -14.43
CA PRO A 98 4.42 -15.05 -14.54
C PRO A 98 3.58 -14.69 -15.77
N SER A 99 2.73 -15.62 -16.19
CA SER A 99 1.78 -15.42 -17.29
C SER A 99 0.76 -14.30 -16.98
N PHE A 100 0.12 -13.77 -18.01
CA PHE A 100 -0.90 -12.74 -17.88
C PHE A 100 -2.03 -13.12 -16.89
N SER A 101 -2.47 -14.39 -16.90
CA SER A 101 -3.49 -14.87 -15.97
C SER A 101 -3.02 -14.84 -14.53
N THR A 102 -1.78 -15.22 -14.26
CA THR A 102 -1.17 -15.13 -12.94
C THR A 102 -0.98 -13.69 -12.50
N LEU A 103 -0.59 -12.80 -13.44
CA LEU A 103 -0.53 -11.35 -13.15
C LEU A 103 -1.88 -10.78 -12.73
N LYS A 104 -2.99 -11.20 -13.33
CA LYS A 104 -4.33 -10.78 -12.89
C LYS A 104 -4.61 -11.16 -11.44
N ILE A 105 -4.30 -12.41 -11.08
CA ILE A 105 -4.46 -12.88 -9.69
C ILE A 105 -3.55 -12.08 -8.75
N LEU A 106 -2.32 -11.84 -9.15
CA LEU A 106 -1.33 -11.07 -8.37
C LEU A 106 -1.79 -9.63 -8.15
N TYR A 107 -2.33 -8.96 -9.17
CA TYR A 107 -2.86 -7.61 -9.02
C TYR A 107 -4.11 -7.57 -8.12
N GLY A 108 -4.99 -8.56 -8.21
CA GLY A 108 -6.08 -8.74 -7.26
C GLY A 108 -5.59 -8.94 -5.83
N TYR A 109 -4.58 -9.78 -5.64
CA TYR A 109 -3.93 -10.00 -4.35
C TYR A 109 -3.33 -8.70 -3.78
N TRP A 110 -2.65 -7.90 -4.59
CA TRP A 110 -2.15 -6.60 -4.16
C TRP A 110 -3.24 -5.59 -3.85
N GLY A 111 -4.37 -5.62 -4.56
CA GLY A 111 -5.56 -4.83 -4.22
C GLY A 111 -6.08 -5.15 -2.83
N PHE A 112 -6.07 -6.44 -2.46
CA PHE A 112 -6.43 -6.88 -1.12
C PHE A 112 -5.38 -6.45 -0.07
N THR A 113 -4.11 -6.75 -0.26
CA THR A 113 -3.08 -6.45 0.76
C THR A 113 -2.92 -4.95 1.00
N SER A 114 -2.94 -4.14 -0.04
CA SER A 114 -2.74 -2.69 0.07
C SER A 114 -3.95 -1.94 0.60
N VAL A 115 -5.17 -2.41 0.35
CA VAL A 115 -6.37 -1.68 0.77
C VAL A 115 -7.02 -2.30 2.00
N PHE A 116 -7.26 -3.62 2.00
CA PHE A 116 -7.92 -4.28 3.13
C PHE A 116 -7.08 -4.27 4.41
N LEU A 117 -5.79 -4.56 4.29
CA LEU A 117 -4.90 -4.66 5.46
C LEU A 117 -4.18 -3.34 5.77
N PHE A 118 -3.75 -2.61 4.74
CA PHE A 118 -2.85 -1.48 4.95
C PHE A 118 -3.57 -0.14 5.09
N TRP A 119 -4.47 0.20 4.16
CA TRP A 119 -5.01 1.56 4.04
C TRP A 119 -5.69 2.05 5.32
N GLY A 120 -6.67 1.30 5.83
CA GLY A 120 -7.37 1.65 7.08
C GLY A 120 -6.43 1.73 8.28
N ALA A 121 -5.46 0.82 8.36
CA ALA A 121 -4.47 0.79 9.43
C ALA A 121 -3.54 2.02 9.38
N MET A 122 -3.13 2.47 8.19
CA MET A 122 -2.33 3.69 8.00
C MET A 122 -3.11 4.93 8.43
N ILE A 123 -4.38 5.05 8.05
CA ILE A 123 -5.25 6.15 8.49
C ILE A 123 -5.37 6.18 10.01
N LYS A 124 -5.64 5.03 10.64
CA LYS A 124 -5.72 4.92 12.11
C LYS A 124 -4.40 5.29 12.79
N ALA A 125 -3.26 4.80 12.26
CA ALA A 125 -1.94 5.14 12.78
C ALA A 125 -1.65 6.65 12.70
N THR A 126 -2.01 7.29 11.58
CA THR A 126 -1.84 8.73 11.36
C THR A 126 -2.68 9.54 12.32
N ARG A 127 -3.93 9.13 12.56
CA ARG A 127 -4.80 9.77 13.56
C ARG A 127 -4.20 9.69 14.97
N VAL A 128 -3.75 8.52 15.38
CA VAL A 128 -3.10 8.31 16.68
C VAL A 128 -1.83 9.16 16.80
N TRP A 129 -1.05 9.27 15.73
CA TRP A 129 0.15 10.10 15.71
C TRP A 129 -0.17 11.60 15.86
N GLY A 130 -1.19 12.09 15.16
CA GLY A 130 -1.62 13.49 15.20
C GLY A 130 -2.27 13.90 16.53
N GLY A 131 -2.93 12.94 17.20
CA GLY A 131 -3.78 13.23 18.38
C GLY A 131 -4.98 14.12 18.02
N ASP A 132 -5.78 14.48 19.02
CA ASP A 132 -7.06 15.14 18.80
C ASP A 132 -6.96 16.53 18.14
N ASN A 133 -5.88 17.28 18.41
CA ASN A 133 -5.75 18.67 17.99
C ASN A 133 -4.91 18.88 16.70
N ASN A 134 -4.25 17.86 16.17
CA ASN A 134 -3.31 18.02 15.04
C ASN A 134 -3.55 17.03 13.91
N GLN A 135 -4.75 16.49 13.75
CA GLN A 135 -5.06 15.50 12.72
C GLN A 135 -4.85 16.07 11.32
N GLY A 136 -5.31 17.28 11.04
CA GLY A 136 -5.10 17.93 9.73
C GLY A 136 -3.62 18.09 9.37
N LYS A 137 -2.77 18.45 10.34
CA LYS A 137 -1.32 18.52 10.13
C LYS A 137 -0.71 17.13 9.89
N ALA A 138 -1.19 16.11 10.60
CA ALA A 138 -0.70 14.73 10.46
C ALA A 138 -0.97 14.19 9.05
N PHE A 139 -2.18 14.37 8.54
CA PHE A 139 -2.54 13.99 7.17
C PHE A 139 -1.82 14.85 6.13
N GLY A 140 -1.69 16.16 6.37
CA GLY A 140 -0.93 17.04 5.48
C GLY A 140 0.55 16.64 5.34
N PHE A 141 1.19 16.22 6.43
CA PHE A 141 2.56 15.68 6.39
C PHE A 141 2.63 14.31 5.73
N LEU A 142 1.65 13.43 5.96
CA LEU A 142 1.59 12.13 5.32
C LEU A 142 1.46 12.27 3.80
N ASP A 143 0.51 13.08 3.35
CA ASP A 143 0.21 13.23 1.91
C ASP A 143 1.23 14.11 1.20
N GLY A 144 1.80 15.11 1.87
CA GLY A 144 2.86 15.95 1.31
C GLY A 144 4.23 15.28 1.26
N GLY A 145 4.42 14.17 2.00
CA GLY A 145 5.66 13.38 2.00
C GLY A 145 5.66 12.17 1.05
N ARG A 146 4.51 11.95 0.37
CA ARG A 146 4.28 10.80 -0.55
C ARG A 146 4.31 11.22 -2.04
#